data_e4a670ba87f454ba17f1da8c75c97079
#
_entry.id   e4a670ba87f454ba17f1da8c75c97079
#
_cell.length_a   1.000
_cell.length_b   1.000
_cell.length_c   1.000
_cell.angle_alpha   90.00
_cell.angle_beta   90.00
_cell.angle_gamma   90.00
#
_symmetry.space_group_name_H-M   'P 1'
#
loop_
_entity.id
_entity.type
_entity.pdbx_description
1 polymer ?
#
loop_
_entity_poly.entity_id
_entity_poly.type
_entity_poly.pdbx_seq_one_letter_code
_entity_poly.pdbx_strand_id
1 'polypeptide(L)'
;ACDWSSDVCSSDLDHMVVIPLADAHFGLYCWKKETGEHFDLKTAERNLCNGVRHLVHSVPKARKCVIVNLGDFFHADTMQGETSRHRNRLDMAARMPEVMDVGVKALRQCIHTALERFEEVEVVSAIGNHDEILSYMLRVMLRSHYEHEPRVHINEGEGTRSYVRFQDVLLGVTHGDKTKDRDLPLIMATERQQDWGETRHRVFMRGHHHHDERMEYNGCVVEQFRTIAPTDAFAHGLGYLSSQDLKAIVYHGRFGEVFRSTCSLDMLRTFYLSPEKES
;
A
#
# COMPACT_ATOMS: atom_id res chain seq x y z
N ALA A 1 -17.23 -3.00 -31.61
CA ALA A 1 -17.55 -2.14 -30.47
C ALA A 1 -17.87 -3.04 -29.29
N CYS A 2 -17.07 -3.01 -28.25
CA CYS A 2 -17.39 -3.72 -27.01
C CYS A 2 -18.54 -2.99 -26.34
N ASP A 3 -19.64 -3.70 -26.13
CA ASP A 3 -20.77 -3.23 -25.34
C ASP A 3 -20.34 -3.15 -23.86
N TRP A 4 -20.46 -1.98 -23.25
CA TRP A 4 -20.02 -1.70 -21.89
C TRP A 4 -21.02 -2.13 -20.80
N SER A 5 -22.01 -2.93 -21.16
CA SER A 5 -23.04 -3.41 -20.23
C SER A 5 -22.72 -4.80 -19.69
N SER A 6 -22.38 -4.87 -18.43
CA SER A 6 -22.52 -5.97 -17.45
C SER A 6 -21.77 -7.31 -17.64
N ASP A 7 -21.12 -7.62 -18.74
CA ASP A 7 -20.36 -8.87 -18.86
C ASP A 7 -18.86 -8.59 -18.80
N VAL A 8 -18.13 -9.33 -17.95
CA VAL A 8 -16.66 -9.33 -17.92
C VAL A 8 -16.19 -9.78 -19.30
N CYS A 9 -15.61 -8.86 -20.07
CA CYS A 9 -15.03 -9.21 -21.36
C CYS A 9 -13.86 -10.18 -21.13
N SER A 10 -13.63 -11.14 -22.02
CA SER A 10 -12.49 -12.08 -21.90
C SER A 10 -11.13 -11.36 -21.71
N SER A 11 -11.01 -10.13 -22.19
CA SER A 11 -9.83 -9.26 -21.96
C SER A 11 -9.68 -8.80 -20.50
N ASP A 12 -10.75 -8.75 -19.70
CA ASP A 12 -10.71 -8.31 -18.31
C ASP A 12 -10.10 -9.39 -17.39
N LEU A 13 -10.17 -10.65 -17.80
CA LEU A 13 -9.56 -11.79 -17.10
C LEU A 13 -8.04 -11.78 -17.15
N ASP A 14 -7.46 -11.08 -18.12
CA ASP A 14 -6.02 -10.95 -18.31
C ASP A 14 -5.40 -9.74 -17.58
N HIS A 15 -6.21 -9.01 -16.79
CA HIS A 15 -5.77 -7.83 -16.06
C HIS A 15 -5.82 -8.05 -14.54
N MET A 16 -4.79 -7.52 -13.87
CA MET A 16 -4.67 -7.43 -12.42
C MET A 16 -4.41 -5.97 -12.04
N VAL A 17 -5.19 -5.43 -11.11
CA VAL A 17 -4.96 -4.11 -10.52
C VAL A 17 -4.15 -4.27 -9.24
N VAL A 18 -3.11 -3.47 -9.07
CA VAL A 18 -2.29 -3.42 -7.86
C VAL A 18 -2.37 -2.04 -7.25
N ILE A 19 -2.71 -1.97 -5.96
CA ILE A 19 -2.81 -0.73 -5.19
C ILE A 19 -1.80 -0.79 -4.04
N PRO A 20 -0.59 -0.22 -4.21
CA PRO A 20 0.40 -0.12 -3.15
C PRO A 20 -0.02 0.95 -2.12
N LEU A 21 -0.01 0.56 -0.85
CA LEU A 21 -0.23 1.39 0.32
C LEU A 21 1.09 1.47 1.08
N ALA A 22 1.86 2.54 0.87
CA ALA A 22 3.15 2.73 1.51
C ALA A 22 2.99 3.61 2.74
N ASP A 23 3.58 3.17 3.85
CA ASP A 23 3.89 4.01 5.02
C ASP A 23 2.67 4.85 5.46
N ALA A 24 1.53 4.20 5.69
CA ALA A 24 0.28 4.89 6.03
C ALA A 24 0.33 5.57 7.41
N HIS A 25 1.22 5.09 8.29
CA HIS A 25 1.51 5.64 9.61
C HIS A 25 0.27 5.99 10.43
N PHE A 26 -0.71 5.06 10.51
CA PHE A 26 -1.84 5.24 11.42
C PHE A 26 -1.35 5.49 12.84
N GLY A 27 -1.79 6.59 13.42
CA GLY A 27 -1.35 7.06 14.72
C GLY A 27 -0.35 8.20 14.70
N LEU A 28 0.22 8.56 13.54
CA LEU A 28 1.04 9.77 13.39
C LEU A 28 0.21 11.02 13.69
N TYR A 29 0.79 11.95 14.45
CA TYR A 29 0.27 13.30 14.66
C TYR A 29 1.18 14.34 14.03
N CYS A 30 0.61 15.26 13.25
CA CYS A 30 1.32 16.42 12.75
C CYS A 30 0.57 17.70 13.08
N TRP A 31 1.30 18.68 13.62
CA TRP A 31 0.77 19.99 13.92
C TRP A 31 1.03 20.97 12.77
N LYS A 32 -0.03 21.55 12.22
CA LYS A 32 0.03 22.44 11.04
C LYS A 32 1.06 23.57 11.16
N LYS A 33 1.26 24.12 12.37
CA LYS A 33 2.23 25.22 12.56
C LYS A 33 3.70 24.78 12.48
N GLU A 34 3.96 23.48 12.66
CA GLU A 34 5.30 22.92 12.67
C GLU A 34 5.63 22.28 11.31
N THR A 35 4.72 21.49 10.77
CA THR A 35 4.95 20.68 9.56
C THR A 35 4.25 21.24 8.31
N GLY A 36 3.46 22.31 8.45
CA GLY A 36 2.65 22.85 7.35
C GLY A 36 1.31 22.19 7.15
N GLU A 37 1.10 20.97 7.67
CA GLU A 37 -0.13 20.20 7.53
C GLU A 37 -0.64 19.69 8.89
N HIS A 38 -1.96 19.59 9.03
CA HIS A 38 -2.56 18.89 10.16
C HIS A 38 -2.84 17.44 9.77
N PHE A 39 -2.36 16.51 10.61
CA PHE A 39 -2.61 15.09 10.41
C PHE A 39 -2.92 14.41 11.73
N ASP A 40 -3.97 13.64 11.73
CA ASP A 40 -4.46 12.87 12.85
C ASP A 40 -5.08 11.57 12.37
N LEU A 41 -5.56 10.76 13.28
CA LEU A 41 -6.13 9.44 13.00
C LEU A 41 -7.34 9.50 12.05
N LYS A 42 -8.20 10.50 12.22
CA LYS A 42 -9.38 10.72 11.36
C LYS A 42 -8.98 11.13 9.94
N THR A 43 -7.94 11.95 9.83
CA THR A 43 -7.38 12.38 8.54
C THR A 43 -6.73 11.20 7.81
N ALA A 44 -5.98 10.34 8.54
CA ALA A 44 -5.39 9.13 7.99
C ALA A 44 -6.45 8.18 7.40
N GLU A 45 -7.49 7.85 8.19
CA GLU A 45 -8.61 6.99 7.76
C GLU A 45 -9.28 7.57 6.50
N ARG A 46 -9.64 8.85 6.53
CA ARG A 46 -10.32 9.53 5.43
C ARG A 46 -9.49 9.54 4.15
N ASN A 47 -8.22 9.91 4.24
CA ASN A 47 -7.33 10.01 3.08
C ASN A 47 -7.10 8.63 2.45
N LEU A 48 -6.83 7.61 3.26
CA LEU A 48 -6.64 6.25 2.77
C LEU A 48 -7.90 5.71 2.09
N CYS A 49 -9.04 5.75 2.77
CA CYS A 49 -10.30 5.18 2.26
C CYS A 49 -10.78 5.90 0.99
N ASN A 50 -10.71 7.24 0.95
CA ASN A 50 -11.10 7.99 -0.23
C ASN A 50 -10.10 7.84 -1.38
N GLY A 51 -8.80 7.75 -1.08
CA GLY A 51 -7.76 7.49 -2.10
C GLY A 51 -7.95 6.14 -2.77
N VAL A 52 -8.14 5.08 -2.00
CA VAL A 52 -8.42 3.74 -2.54
C VAL A 52 -9.73 3.73 -3.32
N ARG A 53 -10.79 4.37 -2.80
CA ARG A 53 -12.07 4.49 -3.53
C ARG A 53 -11.89 5.19 -4.87
N HIS A 54 -11.18 6.32 -4.90
CA HIS A 54 -10.89 7.04 -6.15
C HIS A 54 -10.16 6.14 -7.15
N LEU A 55 -9.10 5.44 -6.70
CA LEU A 55 -8.29 4.57 -7.56
C LEU A 55 -9.08 3.39 -8.09
N VAL A 56 -9.86 2.70 -7.24
CA VAL A 56 -10.73 1.59 -7.65
C VAL A 56 -11.67 2.00 -8.78
N HIS A 57 -12.21 3.22 -8.73
CA HIS A 57 -13.12 3.71 -9.76
C HIS A 57 -12.44 4.32 -10.98
N SER A 58 -11.16 4.68 -10.89
CA SER A 58 -10.39 5.30 -11.99
C SER A 58 -9.70 4.31 -12.93
N VAL A 59 -9.57 3.05 -12.53
CA VAL A 59 -8.90 2.02 -13.34
C VAL A 59 -9.87 1.24 -14.20
N PRO A 60 -9.42 0.63 -15.33
CA PRO A 60 -10.19 -0.31 -16.11
C PRO A 60 -10.70 -1.49 -15.27
N LYS A 61 -11.75 -2.18 -15.74
CA LYS A 61 -12.20 -3.43 -15.13
C LYS A 61 -11.09 -4.48 -15.19
N ALA A 62 -10.97 -5.25 -14.13
CA ALA A 62 -10.06 -6.38 -14.02
C ALA A 62 -10.72 -7.44 -13.14
N ARG A 63 -10.31 -8.69 -13.27
CA ARG A 63 -10.80 -9.75 -12.41
C ARG A 63 -10.25 -9.60 -10.98
N LYS A 64 -8.96 -9.34 -10.86
CA LYS A 64 -8.23 -9.37 -9.60
C LYS A 64 -7.71 -8.00 -9.20
N CYS A 65 -7.85 -7.67 -7.91
CA CYS A 65 -7.17 -6.55 -7.27
C CYS A 65 -6.20 -7.08 -6.20
N VAL A 66 -4.98 -6.54 -6.16
CA VAL A 66 -3.99 -6.79 -5.13
C VAL A 66 -3.78 -5.51 -4.33
N ILE A 67 -4.17 -5.50 -3.06
CA ILE A 67 -3.85 -4.43 -2.12
C ILE A 67 -2.53 -4.80 -1.45
N VAL A 68 -1.51 -3.97 -1.66
CA VAL A 68 -0.16 -4.21 -1.16
C VAL A 68 0.14 -3.22 -0.04
N ASN A 69 0.07 -3.65 1.22
CA ASN A 69 0.60 -2.90 2.35
C ASN A 69 2.13 -3.05 2.38
N LEU A 70 2.83 -1.95 2.12
CA LEU A 70 4.30 -1.92 2.02
C LEU A 70 5.01 -1.78 3.39
N GLY A 71 4.30 -1.96 4.50
CA GLY A 71 4.81 -1.82 5.86
C GLY A 71 4.63 -0.40 6.41
N ASP A 72 5.00 -0.21 7.67
CA ASP A 72 4.77 1.03 8.43
C ASP A 72 3.33 1.52 8.31
N PHE A 73 2.40 0.55 8.35
CA PHE A 73 0.96 0.84 8.34
C PHE A 73 0.54 1.54 9.64
N PHE A 74 1.11 1.10 10.76
CA PHE A 74 1.00 1.77 12.05
C PHE A 74 2.26 2.56 12.38
N HIS A 75 2.08 3.72 13.01
CA HIS A 75 3.20 4.62 13.31
C HIS A 75 4.09 4.14 14.46
N ALA A 76 3.58 3.30 15.35
CA ALA A 76 4.29 2.72 16.48
C ALA A 76 3.86 1.27 16.72
N ASP A 77 4.73 0.51 17.39
CA ASP A 77 4.52 -0.89 17.74
C ASP A 77 4.38 -1.10 19.27
N THR A 78 4.40 -0.01 20.04
CA THR A 78 4.39 -0.03 21.51
C THR A 78 3.26 0.83 22.07
N MET A 79 2.76 0.44 23.25
CA MET A 79 1.74 1.22 23.97
C MET A 79 2.25 2.62 24.39
N GLN A 80 3.56 2.80 24.44
CA GLN A 80 4.21 4.06 24.81
C GLN A 80 4.38 5.02 23.63
N GLY A 81 4.15 4.57 22.38
CA GLY A 81 4.37 5.38 21.18
C GLY A 81 5.87 5.63 20.96
N GLU A 82 6.66 4.58 20.98
CA GLU A 82 8.11 4.63 20.77
C GLU A 82 8.50 3.71 19.61
N THR A 83 9.61 4.03 18.92
CA THR A 83 10.19 3.13 17.92
C THR A 83 10.70 1.86 18.58
N SER A 84 10.41 0.69 17.98
CA SER A 84 10.74 -0.63 18.56
C SER A 84 12.23 -0.80 18.82
N ARG A 85 13.09 -0.29 17.95
CA ARG A 85 14.53 -0.53 17.96
C ARG A 85 15.32 0.45 18.83
N HIS A 86 15.01 1.75 18.73
CA HIS A 86 15.79 2.81 19.38
C HIS A 86 15.04 3.52 20.51
N ARG A 87 13.76 3.17 20.73
CA ARG A 87 12.88 3.80 21.72
C ARG A 87 12.78 5.32 21.60
N ASN A 88 12.93 5.81 20.38
CA ASN A 88 12.68 7.22 20.09
C ASN A 88 11.18 7.48 20.27
N ARG A 89 10.87 8.53 21.02
CA ARG A 89 9.49 8.96 21.24
C ARG A 89 8.89 9.47 19.92
N LEU A 90 7.67 9.03 19.62
CA LEU A 90 6.92 9.40 18.42
C LEU A 90 5.75 10.30 18.79
N ASP A 91 5.39 11.21 17.91
CA ASP A 91 4.22 12.06 18.07
C ASP A 91 2.96 11.28 17.68
N MET A 92 2.21 10.87 18.70
CA MET A 92 1.04 10.00 18.56
C MET A 92 -0.26 10.83 18.59
N ALA A 93 -1.12 10.60 17.59
CA ALA A 93 -2.45 11.23 17.48
C ALA A 93 -3.47 10.69 18.50
N ALA A 94 -3.29 9.45 18.97
CA ALA A 94 -4.22 8.78 19.86
C ALA A 94 -3.51 7.66 20.64
N ARG A 95 -4.24 7.00 21.55
CA ARG A 95 -3.73 5.80 22.25
C ARG A 95 -3.70 4.59 21.31
N MET A 96 -2.74 3.71 21.47
CA MET A 96 -2.55 2.54 20.61
C MET A 96 -3.81 1.69 20.37
N PRO A 97 -4.68 1.40 21.36
CA PRO A 97 -5.91 0.65 21.09
C PRO A 97 -6.82 1.33 20.06
N GLU A 98 -6.95 2.66 20.13
CA GLU A 98 -7.73 3.45 19.18
C GLU A 98 -7.08 3.48 17.80
N VAL A 99 -5.75 3.62 17.75
CA VAL A 99 -4.96 3.57 16.51
C VAL A 99 -5.16 2.24 15.80
N MET A 100 -5.10 1.13 16.54
CA MET A 100 -5.30 -0.22 16.01
C MET A 100 -6.72 -0.39 15.46
N ASP A 101 -7.73 0.01 16.21
CA ASP A 101 -9.14 -0.13 15.80
C ASP A 101 -9.42 0.63 14.50
N VAL A 102 -9.00 1.89 14.42
CA VAL A 102 -9.21 2.73 13.23
C VAL A 102 -8.40 2.22 12.03
N GLY A 103 -7.13 1.85 12.23
CA GLY A 103 -6.29 1.34 11.13
C GLY A 103 -6.83 0.04 10.53
N VAL A 104 -7.22 -0.90 11.39
CA VAL A 104 -7.86 -2.16 10.98
C VAL A 104 -9.15 -1.89 10.20
N LYS A 105 -10.01 -1.01 10.72
CA LYS A 105 -11.27 -0.63 10.07
C LYS A 105 -11.03 0.01 8.71
N ALA A 106 -10.04 0.90 8.61
CA ALA A 106 -9.68 1.56 7.36
C ALA A 106 -9.22 0.55 6.29
N LEU A 107 -8.33 -0.40 6.64
CA LEU A 107 -7.86 -1.41 5.68
C LEU A 107 -9.01 -2.33 5.25
N ARG A 108 -9.89 -2.75 6.17
CA ARG A 108 -11.09 -3.52 5.83
C ARG A 108 -12.01 -2.74 4.89
N GLN A 109 -12.18 -1.44 5.10
CA GLN A 109 -12.95 -0.57 4.21
C GLN A 109 -12.34 -0.54 2.80
N CYS A 110 -11.01 -0.49 2.68
CA CYS A 110 -10.31 -0.56 1.39
C CYS A 110 -10.57 -1.90 0.68
N ILE A 111 -10.50 -3.02 1.41
CA ILE A 111 -10.81 -4.36 0.87
C ILE A 111 -12.27 -4.43 0.38
N HIS A 112 -13.23 -3.94 1.16
CA HIS A 112 -14.64 -3.92 0.77
C HIS A 112 -14.86 -3.05 -0.45
N THR A 113 -14.23 -1.87 -0.52
CA THR A 113 -14.30 -0.99 -1.71
C THR A 113 -13.76 -1.69 -2.96
N ALA A 114 -12.67 -2.45 -2.84
CA ALA A 114 -12.15 -3.24 -3.96
C ALA A 114 -13.13 -4.36 -4.38
N LEU A 115 -13.77 -5.06 -3.42
CA LEU A 115 -14.77 -6.11 -3.69
C LEU A 115 -16.05 -5.62 -4.39
N GLU A 116 -16.33 -4.33 -4.35
CA GLU A 116 -17.43 -3.73 -5.11
C GLU A 116 -17.21 -3.78 -6.62
N ARG A 117 -15.94 -3.91 -7.06
CA ARG A 117 -15.58 -3.79 -8.47
C ARG A 117 -14.78 -4.98 -9.02
N PHE A 118 -14.07 -5.70 -8.17
CA PHE A 118 -13.24 -6.85 -8.55
C PHE A 118 -13.83 -8.15 -8.01
N GLU A 119 -13.65 -9.24 -8.76
CA GLU A 119 -14.12 -10.57 -8.36
C GLU A 119 -13.30 -11.13 -7.21
N GLU A 120 -11.98 -10.86 -7.21
CA GLU A 120 -11.04 -11.35 -6.23
C GLU A 120 -10.18 -10.18 -5.69
N VAL A 121 -9.93 -10.21 -4.38
CA VAL A 121 -9.01 -9.27 -3.72
C VAL A 121 -7.95 -10.06 -2.97
N GLU A 122 -6.68 -9.89 -3.35
CA GLU A 122 -5.54 -10.40 -2.59
C GLU A 122 -4.94 -9.27 -1.75
N VAL A 123 -4.63 -9.56 -0.49
CA VAL A 123 -3.94 -8.62 0.41
C VAL A 123 -2.56 -9.15 0.71
N VAL A 124 -1.55 -8.35 0.40
CA VAL A 124 -0.14 -8.65 0.68
C VAL A 124 0.39 -7.61 1.65
N SER A 125 1.05 -8.02 2.73
CA SER A 125 1.61 -7.08 3.72
C SER A 125 3.09 -7.35 3.93
N ALA A 126 3.92 -6.32 3.72
CA ALA A 126 5.28 -6.28 4.19
C ALA A 126 5.30 -5.98 5.71
N ILE A 127 6.43 -6.25 6.33
CA ILE A 127 6.68 -5.93 7.74
C ILE A 127 7.49 -4.63 7.76
N GLY A 128 6.94 -3.59 8.38
CA GLY A 128 7.60 -2.31 8.57
C GLY A 128 8.59 -2.31 9.73
N ASN A 129 9.37 -1.25 9.84
CA ASN A 129 10.27 -1.06 10.98
C ASN A 129 9.61 -0.31 12.15
N HIS A 130 8.48 0.37 11.91
CA HIS A 130 7.67 1.01 12.94
C HIS A 130 6.65 0.05 13.58
N ASP A 131 6.20 -0.98 12.85
CA ASP A 131 5.06 -1.81 13.22
C ASP A 131 5.30 -3.33 13.05
N GLU A 132 6.49 -3.81 13.41
CA GLU A 132 6.90 -5.20 13.18
C GLU A 132 5.90 -6.21 13.76
N ILE A 133 5.53 -6.07 15.05
CA ILE A 133 4.56 -6.96 15.72
C ILE A 133 3.14 -6.72 15.18
N LEU A 134 2.75 -5.46 15.04
CA LEU A 134 1.41 -5.10 14.57
C LEU A 134 1.17 -5.52 13.12
N SER A 135 2.18 -5.52 12.27
CA SER A 135 2.09 -6.06 10.90
C SER A 135 1.75 -7.55 10.91
N TYR A 136 2.36 -8.36 11.80
CA TYR A 136 1.99 -9.77 11.97
C TYR A 136 0.57 -9.93 12.50
N MET A 137 0.20 -9.16 13.54
CA MET A 137 -1.14 -9.21 14.13
C MET A 137 -2.21 -8.80 13.12
N LEU A 138 -1.95 -7.78 12.30
CA LEU A 138 -2.85 -7.34 11.24
C LEU A 138 -3.14 -8.47 10.24
N ARG A 139 -2.11 -9.20 9.80
CA ARG A 139 -2.29 -10.35 8.90
C ARG A 139 -3.10 -11.48 9.54
N VAL A 140 -2.78 -11.84 10.78
CA VAL A 140 -3.52 -12.89 11.52
C VAL A 140 -4.99 -12.51 11.64
N MET A 141 -5.27 -11.28 12.01
CA MET A 141 -6.62 -10.78 12.16
C MET A 141 -7.39 -10.74 10.82
N LEU A 142 -6.76 -10.28 9.74
CA LEU A 142 -7.39 -10.29 8.41
C LEU A 142 -7.69 -11.71 7.94
N ARG A 143 -6.78 -12.67 8.14
CA ARG A 143 -7.04 -14.09 7.81
C ARG A 143 -8.25 -14.63 8.57
N SER A 144 -8.30 -14.39 9.87
CA SER A 144 -9.44 -14.83 10.70
C SER A 144 -10.74 -14.15 10.30
N HIS A 145 -10.67 -12.84 9.96
CA HIS A 145 -11.87 -12.09 9.56
C HIS A 145 -12.45 -12.56 8.23
N TYR A 146 -11.59 -12.90 7.27
CA TYR A 146 -11.98 -13.28 5.90
C TYR A 146 -11.92 -14.79 5.64
N GLU A 147 -11.80 -15.64 6.66
CA GLU A 147 -11.69 -17.10 6.49
C GLU A 147 -12.89 -17.74 5.75
N HIS A 148 -14.05 -17.06 5.79
CA HIS A 148 -15.30 -17.51 5.13
C HIS A 148 -15.67 -16.66 3.89
N GLU A 149 -14.85 -15.68 3.49
CA GLU A 149 -15.06 -14.90 2.26
C GLU A 149 -14.13 -15.39 1.15
N PRO A 150 -14.63 -16.24 0.23
CA PRO A 150 -13.78 -16.90 -0.77
C PRO A 150 -13.16 -15.96 -1.79
N ARG A 151 -13.63 -14.72 -1.88
CA ARG A 151 -13.10 -13.71 -2.79
C ARG A 151 -11.93 -12.92 -2.20
N VAL A 152 -11.61 -13.11 -0.91
CA VAL A 152 -10.49 -12.42 -0.25
C VAL A 152 -9.40 -13.40 0.11
N HIS A 153 -8.20 -13.15 -0.40
CA HIS A 153 -7.02 -13.96 -0.15
C HIS A 153 -5.98 -13.15 0.62
N ILE A 154 -5.63 -13.59 1.82
CA ILE A 154 -4.57 -12.97 2.62
C ILE A 154 -3.28 -13.74 2.37
N ASN A 155 -2.27 -13.08 1.77
CA ASN A 155 -1.00 -13.70 1.44
C ASN A 155 -0.30 -14.21 2.71
N GLU A 156 0.15 -15.48 2.67
CA GLU A 156 0.69 -16.18 3.83
C GLU A 156 2.20 -15.97 4.04
N GLY A 157 2.86 -15.13 3.24
CA GLY A 157 4.29 -14.86 3.36
C GLY A 157 4.64 -14.38 4.77
N GLU A 158 5.39 -15.18 5.54
CA GLU A 158 5.76 -14.86 6.92
C GLU A 158 7.09 -14.11 7.02
N GLY A 159 7.82 -14.01 5.92
CA GLY A 159 9.11 -13.33 5.84
C GLY A 159 9.00 -11.82 5.66
N THR A 160 10.16 -11.19 5.49
CA THR A 160 10.27 -9.75 5.18
C THR A 160 9.97 -9.44 3.72
N ARG A 161 9.78 -10.48 2.89
CA ARG A 161 9.43 -10.38 1.47
C ARG A 161 8.27 -11.30 1.16
N SER A 162 7.38 -10.84 0.31
CA SER A 162 6.24 -11.60 -0.22
C SER A 162 6.24 -11.52 -1.75
N TYR A 163 5.59 -12.47 -2.40
CA TYR A 163 5.55 -12.54 -3.86
C TYR A 163 4.14 -12.83 -4.34
N VAL A 164 3.77 -12.21 -5.47
CA VAL A 164 2.53 -12.47 -6.20
C VAL A 164 2.89 -12.78 -7.64
N ARG A 165 2.42 -13.90 -8.15
CA ARG A 165 2.53 -14.23 -9.57
C ARG A 165 1.18 -14.09 -10.25
N PHE A 166 1.19 -13.44 -11.40
CA PHE A 166 0.05 -13.30 -12.29
C PHE A 166 0.49 -13.51 -13.73
N GLN A 167 0.27 -14.72 -14.26
CA GLN A 167 0.74 -15.15 -15.58
C GLN A 167 2.25 -14.88 -15.78
N ASP A 168 2.63 -14.00 -16.74
CA ASP A 168 4.04 -13.61 -17.02
C ASP A 168 4.55 -12.47 -16.12
N VAL A 169 3.77 -12.04 -15.12
CA VAL A 169 4.13 -10.99 -14.16
C VAL A 169 4.49 -11.59 -12.82
N LEU A 170 5.62 -11.18 -12.25
CA LEU A 170 6.05 -11.52 -10.90
C LEU A 170 6.28 -10.23 -10.10
N LEU A 171 5.51 -10.06 -9.04
CA LEU A 171 5.65 -8.96 -8.09
C LEU A 171 6.36 -9.45 -6.84
N GLY A 172 7.39 -8.73 -6.42
CA GLY A 172 8.00 -8.84 -5.10
C GLY A 172 7.55 -7.65 -4.23
N VAL A 173 7.38 -7.89 -2.95
CA VAL A 173 6.93 -6.90 -1.97
C VAL A 173 7.87 -6.93 -0.78
N THR A 174 8.37 -5.79 -0.37
CA THR A 174 9.17 -5.60 0.85
C THR A 174 8.96 -4.19 1.39
N HIS A 175 9.29 -3.95 2.68
CA HIS A 175 9.24 -2.58 3.21
C HIS A 175 10.37 -1.71 2.64
N GLY A 176 11.61 -2.21 2.61
CA GLY A 176 12.75 -1.48 2.03
C GLY A 176 13.82 -1.04 3.03
N ASP A 177 13.62 -1.31 4.33
CA ASP A 177 14.55 -0.93 5.41
C ASP A 177 15.81 -1.82 5.55
N LYS A 178 15.77 -3.04 5.00
CA LYS A 178 16.80 -4.08 5.25
C LYS A 178 17.69 -4.39 4.06
N THR A 179 17.20 -4.19 2.84
CA THR A 179 17.86 -4.69 1.63
C THR A 179 18.08 -3.56 0.63
N LYS A 180 19.27 -3.49 0.03
CA LYS A 180 19.56 -2.52 -1.03
C LYS A 180 18.81 -2.89 -2.30
N ASP A 181 18.29 -1.90 -3.01
CA ASP A 181 17.50 -2.08 -4.22
C ASP A 181 18.19 -2.92 -5.28
N ARG A 182 19.49 -2.70 -5.51
CA ARG A 182 20.30 -3.45 -6.49
C ARG A 182 20.37 -4.93 -6.23
N ASP A 183 20.14 -5.37 -4.98
CA ASP A 183 20.24 -6.77 -4.56
C ASP A 183 18.90 -7.51 -4.67
N LEU A 184 17.77 -6.75 -4.71
CA LEU A 184 16.41 -7.30 -4.76
C LEU A 184 16.15 -8.21 -5.98
N PRO A 185 16.60 -7.88 -7.20
CA PRO A 185 16.40 -8.76 -8.35
C PRO A 185 17.06 -10.13 -8.19
N LEU A 186 18.29 -10.16 -7.66
CA LEU A 186 19.01 -11.42 -7.41
C LEU A 186 18.35 -12.26 -6.32
N ILE A 187 17.84 -11.59 -5.28
CA ILE A 187 17.07 -12.24 -4.21
C ILE A 187 15.80 -12.85 -4.78
N MET A 188 15.03 -12.11 -5.59
CA MET A 188 13.83 -12.63 -6.24
C MET A 188 14.14 -13.85 -7.10
N ALA A 189 15.21 -13.78 -7.92
CA ALA A 189 15.65 -14.90 -8.75
C ALA A 189 16.05 -16.12 -7.92
N THR A 190 16.60 -15.92 -6.71
CA THR A 190 17.02 -17.00 -5.81
C THR A 190 15.85 -17.60 -5.05
N GLU A 191 14.96 -16.77 -4.50
CA GLU A 191 13.83 -17.23 -3.68
C GLU A 191 12.68 -17.78 -4.54
N ARG A 192 12.54 -17.32 -5.79
CA ARG A 192 11.46 -17.69 -6.72
C ARG A 192 12.01 -18.17 -8.06
N GLN A 193 12.94 -19.11 -8.03
CA GLN A 193 13.68 -19.61 -9.22
C GLN A 193 12.76 -20.03 -10.37
N GLN A 194 11.72 -20.80 -10.08
CA GLN A 194 10.77 -21.27 -11.09
C GLN A 194 9.98 -20.08 -11.67
N ASP A 195 9.38 -19.26 -10.81
CA ASP A 195 8.60 -18.09 -11.26
C ASP A 195 9.47 -17.11 -12.02
N TRP A 196 10.72 -16.90 -11.59
CA TRP A 196 11.69 -16.05 -12.31
C TRP A 196 11.95 -16.57 -13.73
N GLY A 197 12.12 -17.88 -13.89
CA GLY A 197 12.34 -18.50 -15.20
C GLY A 197 11.13 -18.44 -16.13
N GLU A 198 9.93 -18.47 -15.56
CA GLU A 198 8.66 -18.54 -16.28
C GLU A 198 7.99 -17.19 -16.52
N THR A 199 8.48 -16.10 -15.90
CA THR A 199 7.90 -14.76 -16.03
C THR A 199 8.83 -13.82 -16.81
N ARG A 200 8.26 -12.74 -17.38
CA ARG A 200 8.99 -11.73 -18.14
C ARG A 200 8.98 -10.36 -17.50
N HIS A 201 7.88 -10.02 -16.82
CA HIS A 201 7.66 -8.71 -16.20
C HIS A 201 7.83 -8.84 -14.68
N ARG A 202 8.94 -8.34 -14.17
CA ARG A 202 9.28 -8.46 -12.74
C ARG A 202 9.40 -7.09 -12.12
N VAL A 203 8.68 -6.90 -11.02
CA VAL A 203 8.68 -5.64 -10.27
C VAL A 203 8.83 -5.94 -8.79
N PHE A 204 9.76 -5.25 -8.13
CA PHE A 204 9.83 -5.23 -6.68
C PHE A 204 9.27 -3.90 -6.17
N MET A 205 8.26 -3.97 -5.31
CA MET A 205 7.58 -2.83 -4.71
C MET A 205 8.06 -2.62 -3.29
N ARG A 206 8.33 -1.36 -2.91
CA ARG A 206 8.76 -1.00 -1.56
C ARG A 206 8.27 0.37 -1.11
N GLY A 207 8.30 0.63 0.21
CA GLY A 207 8.03 1.88 0.89
C GLY A 207 9.27 2.47 1.55
N HIS A 208 9.18 2.87 2.81
CA HIS A 208 10.20 3.29 3.75
C HIS A 208 10.75 4.72 3.56
N HIS A 209 11.13 5.13 2.37
CA HIS A 209 11.76 6.46 2.19
C HIS A 209 10.80 7.57 1.79
N HIS A 210 9.50 7.29 1.67
CA HIS A 210 8.40 8.22 1.46
C HIS A 210 8.48 9.07 0.18
N HIS A 211 9.41 8.78 -0.75
CA HIS A 211 9.52 9.46 -2.05
C HIS A 211 9.33 8.46 -3.20
N ASP A 212 9.07 8.99 -4.39
CA ASP A 212 8.89 8.20 -5.60
C ASP A 212 10.25 7.92 -6.24
N GLU A 213 10.56 6.66 -6.46
CA GLU A 213 11.75 6.23 -7.18
C GLU A 213 11.45 4.98 -7.99
N ARG A 214 11.87 4.93 -9.23
CA ARG A 214 11.73 3.75 -10.09
C ARG A 214 13.03 3.52 -10.84
N MET A 215 13.66 2.40 -10.55
CA MET A 215 14.94 2.02 -11.14
C MET A 215 14.82 0.66 -11.83
N GLU A 216 15.30 0.58 -13.06
CA GLU A 216 15.40 -0.68 -13.77
C GLU A 216 16.77 -1.32 -13.52
N TYR A 217 16.75 -2.53 -13.01
CA TYR A 217 17.92 -3.41 -12.88
C TYR A 217 17.80 -4.56 -13.88
N ASN A 218 18.88 -5.33 -14.08
CA ASN A 218 18.86 -6.43 -15.03
C ASN A 218 17.75 -7.44 -14.71
N GLY A 219 16.67 -7.40 -15.51
CA GLY A 219 15.55 -8.33 -15.44
C GLY A 219 14.47 -8.02 -14.41
N CYS A 220 14.55 -6.88 -13.70
CA CYS A 220 13.53 -6.48 -12.71
C CYS A 220 13.52 -4.95 -12.52
N VAL A 221 12.33 -4.39 -12.37
CA VAL A 221 12.15 -3.00 -11.92
C VAL A 221 12.02 -3.00 -10.40
N VAL A 222 12.71 -2.10 -9.72
CA VAL A 222 12.48 -1.80 -8.30
C VAL A 222 11.79 -0.45 -8.22
N GLU A 223 10.64 -0.42 -7.58
CA GLU A 223 9.82 0.78 -7.46
C GLU A 223 9.48 1.07 -6.02
N GLN A 224 9.78 2.28 -5.59
CA GLN A 224 9.43 2.85 -4.31
C GLN A 224 8.24 3.77 -4.45
N PHE A 225 7.33 3.70 -3.49
CA PHE A 225 6.10 4.47 -3.50
C PHE A 225 6.11 5.55 -2.42
N ARG A 226 5.41 6.65 -2.72
CA ARG A 226 5.13 7.71 -1.75
C ARG A 226 4.11 7.25 -0.73
N THR A 227 4.14 7.90 0.41
CA THR A 227 3.10 7.78 1.43
C THR A 227 1.96 8.80 1.22
N ILE A 228 0.82 8.55 1.86
CA ILE A 228 -0.25 9.55 2.05
C ILE A 228 -0.13 10.28 3.38
N ALA A 229 0.73 9.83 4.28
CA ALA A 229 1.04 10.52 5.51
C ALA A 229 1.92 11.74 5.22
N PRO A 230 1.77 12.86 5.93
CA PRO A 230 2.68 13.99 5.80
C PRO A 230 4.05 13.67 6.38
N THR A 231 5.01 14.50 6.04
CA THR A 231 6.32 14.49 6.69
C THR A 231 6.14 14.83 8.16
N ASP A 232 6.64 13.99 9.05
CA ASP A 232 6.64 14.27 10.49
C ASP A 232 7.61 15.42 10.85
N ALA A 233 7.54 15.90 12.09
CA ALA A 233 8.37 17.00 12.55
C ALA A 233 9.88 16.71 12.42
N PHE A 234 10.30 15.47 12.67
CA PHE A 234 11.69 15.04 12.57
C PHE A 234 12.18 15.07 11.10
N ALA A 235 11.45 14.44 10.19
CA ALA A 235 11.79 14.42 8.78
C ALA A 235 11.68 15.80 8.12
N HIS A 236 10.72 16.63 8.54
CA HIS A 236 10.61 18.03 8.13
C HIS A 236 11.85 18.84 8.53
N GLY A 237 12.32 18.66 9.77
CA GLY A 237 13.55 19.29 10.27
C GLY A 237 14.81 18.92 9.48
N LEU A 238 14.84 17.73 8.86
CA LEU A 238 15.91 17.24 7.99
C LEU A 238 15.74 17.68 6.51
N GLY A 239 14.65 18.38 6.17
CA GLY A 239 14.40 18.86 4.82
C GLY A 239 13.83 17.81 3.86
N TYR A 240 13.30 16.70 4.36
CA TYR A 240 12.59 15.70 3.54
C TYR A 240 11.18 16.22 3.22
N LEU A 241 10.98 16.68 1.99
CA LEU A 241 9.73 17.24 1.49
C LEU A 241 9.31 16.42 0.26
N SER A 242 8.42 15.47 0.43
CA SER A 242 7.88 14.66 -0.66
C SER A 242 6.41 14.95 -0.89
N SER A 243 5.97 14.91 -2.16
CA SER A 243 4.54 14.93 -2.46
C SER A 243 3.88 13.65 -1.96
N GLN A 244 2.57 13.74 -1.68
CA GLN A 244 1.76 12.64 -1.14
C GLN A 244 0.78 12.15 -2.21
N ASP A 245 0.81 10.87 -2.51
CA ASP A 245 -0.11 10.25 -3.45
C ASP A 245 -0.30 8.75 -3.17
N LEU A 246 -1.36 8.19 -3.73
CA LEU A 246 -1.57 6.77 -3.92
C LEU A 246 -1.61 6.45 -5.40
N LYS A 247 -1.24 5.23 -5.76
CA LYS A 247 -1.27 4.76 -7.14
C LYS A 247 -2.10 3.48 -7.28
N ALA A 248 -2.67 3.29 -8.46
CA ALA A 248 -3.17 1.99 -8.91
C ALA A 248 -2.48 1.67 -10.24
N ILE A 249 -1.93 0.46 -10.34
CA ILE A 249 -1.17 0.00 -11.48
C ILE A 249 -1.91 -1.20 -12.07
N VAL A 250 -2.17 -1.17 -13.38
CA VAL A 250 -2.83 -2.27 -14.07
C VAL A 250 -1.78 -3.06 -14.85
N TYR A 251 -1.67 -4.32 -14.51
CA TYR A 251 -0.84 -5.28 -15.23
C TYR A 251 -1.68 -6.20 -16.09
N HIS A 252 -1.33 -6.29 -17.36
CA HIS A 252 -1.81 -7.35 -18.23
C HIS A 252 -0.87 -8.56 -18.09
N GLY A 253 -1.43 -9.74 -17.95
CA GLY A 253 -0.66 -10.96 -17.66
C GLY A 253 0.49 -11.22 -18.63
N ARG A 254 0.32 -10.89 -19.92
CA ARG A 254 1.33 -11.09 -20.98
C ARG A 254 2.20 -9.85 -21.27
N PHE A 255 1.66 -8.63 -21.07
CA PHE A 255 2.33 -7.40 -21.53
C PHE A 255 2.93 -6.57 -20.40
N GLY A 256 2.76 -6.98 -19.13
CA GLY A 256 3.23 -6.24 -17.98
C GLY A 256 2.37 -5.02 -17.67
N GLU A 257 2.95 -3.94 -17.17
CA GLU A 257 2.23 -2.70 -16.84
C GLU A 257 1.64 -2.06 -18.11
N VAL A 258 0.31 -1.84 -18.13
CA VAL A 258 -0.42 -1.27 -19.26
C VAL A 258 -1.14 0.03 -18.93
N PHE A 259 -1.37 0.31 -17.64
CA PHE A 259 -2.03 1.54 -17.20
C PHE A 259 -1.62 1.88 -15.77
N ARG A 260 -1.63 3.17 -15.45
CA ARG A 260 -1.35 3.69 -14.11
C ARG A 260 -2.25 4.88 -13.82
N SER A 261 -2.88 4.87 -12.65
CA SER A 261 -3.64 6.01 -12.10
C SER A 261 -2.96 6.51 -10.85
N THR A 262 -2.95 7.82 -10.65
CA THR A 262 -2.41 8.47 -9.46
C THR A 262 -3.50 9.32 -8.80
N CYS A 263 -3.64 9.20 -7.49
CA CYS A 263 -4.51 10.01 -6.67
C CYS A 263 -3.67 10.83 -5.69
N SER A 264 -3.44 12.11 -6.00
CA SER A 264 -2.72 13.01 -5.11
C SER A 264 -3.60 13.46 -3.93
N LEU A 265 -2.97 13.89 -2.85
CA LEU A 265 -3.70 14.44 -1.71
C LEU A 265 -4.52 15.69 -2.08
N ASP A 266 -4.03 16.51 -3.03
CA ASP A 266 -4.77 17.67 -3.54
C ASP A 266 -6.04 17.28 -4.30
N MET A 267 -5.99 16.17 -5.05
CA MET A 267 -7.20 15.59 -5.68
C MET A 267 -8.20 15.15 -4.61
N LEU A 268 -7.73 14.49 -3.53
CA LEU A 268 -8.60 14.09 -2.43
C LEU A 268 -9.23 15.29 -1.74
N ARG A 269 -8.47 16.34 -1.51
CA ARG A 269 -8.99 17.61 -0.94
C ARG A 269 -10.05 18.23 -1.85
N THR A 270 -9.84 18.21 -3.15
CA THR A 270 -10.77 18.83 -4.12
C THR A 270 -12.06 18.03 -4.29
N PHE A 271 -11.97 16.70 -4.39
CA PHE A 271 -13.13 15.86 -4.75
C PHE A 271 -13.93 15.34 -3.57
N TYR A 272 -13.30 15.19 -2.39
CA TYR A 272 -13.91 14.52 -1.25
C TYR A 272 -13.99 15.38 0.02
N LEU A 273 -13.32 16.55 0.04
CA LEU A 273 -13.47 17.50 1.12
C LEU A 273 -14.31 18.66 0.59
N SER A 274 -15.60 18.69 0.95
CA SER A 274 -16.37 19.94 0.88
C SER A 274 -15.62 21.01 1.68
N PRO A 275 -15.60 22.28 1.25
CA PRO A 275 -15.05 23.34 2.05
C PRO A 275 -15.85 23.42 3.36
N GLU A 276 -15.42 22.68 4.38
CA GLU A 276 -15.83 22.98 5.73
C GLU A 276 -15.36 24.41 5.99
N LYS A 277 -16.32 25.28 6.22
CA LYS A 277 -16.10 26.66 6.61
C LYS A 277 -15.08 26.64 7.72
N GLU A 278 -13.87 27.12 7.43
CA GLU A 278 -12.90 27.47 8.46
C GLU A 278 -13.56 28.54 9.32
N SER A 279 -14.11 28.13 10.45
CA SER A 279 -14.64 29.00 11.50
C SER A 279 -13.66 29.05 12.66
#